data_a9f59c1f499e36eb84b970cd87a18415
#
_entry.id   a9f59c1f499e36eb84b970cd87a18415
#
_cell.length_a   1.000
_cell.length_b   1.000
_cell.length_c   1.000
_cell.angle_alpha   90.00
_cell.angle_beta   90.00
_cell.angle_gamma   90.00
#
_symmetry.space_group_name_H-M   'P 1'
#
loop_
_entity.id
_entity.type
_entity.pdbx_description
1 polymer ?
#
loop_
_entity_poly.entity_id
_entity_poly.type
_entity_poly.pdbx_seq_one_letter_code
_entity_poly.pdbx_strand_id
1 'polypeptide(L)'
;MGCNLDRSYGYQLFNGTRRPTRNFLLRLAILLKLGMEETQRLLKIAGRQPLYARDRRDAAVLYALTHGLTVEKTDALLESLGEGTLL
;
A
#
# COMPACT_ATOMS: atom_id res chain seq x y z
N MET A 1 7.29 -8.59 26.39
CA MET A 1 5.92 -8.61 26.00
C MET A 1 5.79 -8.23 24.53
N GLY A 2 4.66 -8.54 24.01
CA GLY A 2 4.46 -8.34 22.59
C GLY A 2 4.65 -6.91 22.13
N CYS A 3 4.33 -5.97 22.98
CA CYS A 3 4.46 -4.57 22.58
C CYS A 3 5.90 -4.18 22.31
N ASN A 4 6.82 -4.70 23.11
CA ASN A 4 8.22 -4.43 22.83
C ASN A 4 8.66 -5.06 21.54
N LEU A 5 8.23 -6.29 21.33
CA LEU A 5 8.53 -6.98 20.09
C LEU A 5 7.93 -6.24 18.91
N ASP A 6 6.67 -5.85 19.06
CA ASP A 6 5.97 -5.16 17.98
C ASP A 6 6.63 -3.83 17.67
N ARG A 7 7.01 -3.12 18.71
CA ARG A 7 7.68 -1.84 18.51
C ARG A 7 9.01 -2.01 17.81
N SER A 8 9.77 -3.01 18.23
CA SER A 8 11.06 -3.28 17.63
C SER A 8 10.91 -3.65 16.16
N TYR A 9 9.94 -4.48 15.88
CA TYR A 9 9.67 -4.90 14.50
C TYR A 9 9.26 -3.71 13.64
N GLY A 10 8.34 -2.89 14.14
CA GLY A 10 7.89 -1.73 13.39
C GLY A 10 9.02 -0.73 13.16
N TYR A 11 9.85 -0.56 14.16
CA TYR A 11 11.00 0.32 14.03
C TYR A 11 11.92 -0.12 12.92
N GLN A 12 12.20 -1.41 12.85
CA GLN A 12 13.06 -1.94 11.81
C GLN A 12 12.47 -1.75 10.43
N LEU A 13 11.17 -1.89 10.30
CA LEU A 13 10.50 -1.72 9.02
C LEU A 13 10.63 -0.30 8.50
N PHE A 14 10.61 0.68 9.39
CA PHE A 14 10.59 2.07 8.97
C PHE A 14 11.92 2.79 9.12
N ASN A 15 12.91 2.15 9.70
CA ASN A 15 14.19 2.80 9.97
C ASN A 15 15.37 2.17 9.26
N GLY A 16 15.10 1.54 8.14
CA GLY A 16 16.19 1.20 7.23
C GLY A 16 16.73 -0.19 7.31
N THR A 17 16.57 -0.90 8.40
CA THR A 17 17.03 -2.27 8.45
C THR A 17 16.22 -3.11 7.48
N ARG A 18 14.91 -2.89 7.47
CA ARG A 18 14.00 -3.50 6.53
C ARG A 18 12.94 -2.50 6.16
N ARG A 19 12.81 -2.24 4.88
CA ARG A 19 11.79 -1.33 4.41
C ARG A 19 10.67 -2.15 3.74
N PRO A 20 9.41 -1.88 4.09
CA PRO A 20 8.31 -2.58 3.44
C PRO A 20 8.28 -2.24 1.96
N THR A 21 7.85 -3.19 1.15
CA THR A 21 7.70 -2.92 -0.27
C THR A 21 6.51 -2.01 -0.49
N ARG A 22 6.52 -1.32 -1.62
CA ARG A 22 5.40 -0.46 -1.98
C ARG A 22 4.11 -1.27 -2.09
N ASN A 23 4.20 -2.44 -2.71
CA ASN A 23 3.03 -3.31 -2.85
C ASN A 23 2.47 -3.74 -1.50
N PHE A 24 3.33 -4.04 -0.55
CA PHE A 24 2.88 -4.38 0.80
C PHE A 24 2.11 -3.23 1.42
N LEU A 25 2.63 -2.01 1.28
CA LEU A 25 1.98 -0.83 1.84
C LEU A 25 0.63 -0.58 1.18
N LEU A 26 0.54 -0.80 -0.12
CA LEU A 26 -0.72 -0.63 -0.82
C LEU A 26 -1.75 -1.66 -0.40
N ARG A 27 -1.32 -2.91 -0.21
CA ARG A 27 -2.23 -3.93 0.33
C ARG A 27 -2.72 -3.57 1.72
N LEU A 28 -1.81 -3.08 2.55
CA LEU A 28 -2.16 -2.68 3.91
C LEU A 28 -3.17 -1.54 3.89
N ALA A 29 -2.97 -0.56 3.03
CA ALA A 29 -3.89 0.56 2.90
C ALA A 29 -5.28 0.08 2.52
N ILE A 30 -5.37 -0.86 1.60
CA ILE A 30 -6.65 -1.41 1.17
C ILE A 30 -7.30 -2.19 2.31
N LEU A 31 -6.54 -3.01 3.01
CA LEU A 31 -7.05 -3.79 4.12
C LEU A 31 -7.59 -2.92 5.24
N LEU A 32 -6.88 -1.85 5.55
CA LEU A 32 -7.26 -0.94 6.62
C LEU A 32 -8.26 0.11 6.15
N LYS A 33 -8.61 0.08 4.88
CA LYS A 33 -9.55 1.03 4.28
C LYS A 33 -9.11 2.48 4.50
N LEU A 34 -7.83 2.71 4.31
CA LEU A 34 -7.29 4.07 4.41
C LEU A 34 -7.78 4.91 3.24
N GLY A 35 -7.94 6.20 3.49
CA GLY A 35 -8.27 7.11 2.42
C GLY A 35 -7.05 7.42 1.58
N MET A 36 -7.29 8.15 0.48
CA MET A 36 -6.21 8.51 -0.43
C MET A 36 -5.11 9.29 0.26
N GLU A 37 -5.48 10.28 1.07
CA GLU A 37 -4.49 11.10 1.75
C GLU A 37 -3.65 10.29 2.72
N GLU A 38 -4.30 9.42 3.47
CA GLU A 38 -3.61 8.58 4.43
C GLU A 38 -2.66 7.62 3.74
N THR A 39 -3.08 7.08 2.62
CA THR A 39 -2.25 6.17 1.84
C THR A 39 -1.03 6.90 1.30
N GLN A 40 -1.22 8.10 0.77
CA GLN A 40 -0.10 8.89 0.27
C GLN A 40 0.90 9.20 1.39
N ARG A 41 0.38 9.55 2.56
CA ARG A 41 1.22 9.83 3.72
C ARG A 41 1.99 8.59 4.14
N LEU A 42 1.34 7.45 4.16
CA LEU A 42 1.98 6.18 4.51
C LEU A 42 3.15 5.89 3.58
N LEU A 43 2.94 6.05 2.28
CA LEU A 43 3.99 5.82 1.30
C LEU A 43 5.15 6.79 1.52
N LYS A 44 4.84 8.04 1.78
CA LYS A 44 5.86 9.06 2.00
C LYS A 44 6.69 8.76 3.23
N ILE A 45 6.04 8.40 4.33
CA ILE A 45 6.74 8.09 5.57
C ILE A 45 7.65 6.89 5.38
N ALA A 46 7.21 5.91 4.62
CA ALA A 46 8.00 4.71 4.36
C ALA A 46 9.07 4.92 3.30
N GLY A 47 9.18 6.13 2.77
CA GLY A 47 10.19 6.43 1.75
C GLY A 47 9.87 5.82 0.40
N ARG A 48 8.59 5.55 0.14
CA ARG A 48 8.17 5.02 -1.15
C ARG A 48 7.47 6.10 -1.95
N GLN A 49 7.43 5.90 -3.27
CA GLN A 49 6.84 6.86 -4.15
C GLN A 49 5.32 6.91 -3.96
N PRO A 50 4.74 8.11 -3.87
CA PRO A 50 3.28 8.24 -3.75
C PRO A 50 2.58 7.72 -5.00
N LEU A 51 1.29 7.49 -4.88
CA LEU A 51 0.48 7.09 -6.01
C LEU A 51 0.35 8.26 -6.99
N TYR A 52 0.50 7.96 -8.26
CA TYR A 52 0.46 8.98 -9.30
C TYR A 52 -0.71 8.68 -10.23
N ALA A 53 -1.67 9.60 -10.27
CA ALA A 53 -2.93 9.36 -10.98
C ALA A 53 -2.76 9.14 -12.48
N ARG A 54 -1.67 9.59 -13.06
CA ARG A 54 -1.42 9.40 -14.49
C ARG A 54 -0.82 8.04 -14.81
N ASP A 55 -0.35 7.34 -13.80
CA ASP A 55 0.14 5.97 -13.98
C ASP A 55 -1.07 5.05 -13.93
N ARG A 56 -1.18 4.17 -14.93
CA ARG A 56 -2.36 3.31 -15.03
C ARG A 56 -2.52 2.42 -13.80
N ARG A 57 -1.44 1.83 -13.35
CA ARG A 57 -1.48 0.94 -12.19
C ARG A 57 -1.87 1.71 -10.94
N ASP A 58 -1.23 2.86 -10.73
CA ASP A 58 -1.54 3.68 -9.56
C ASP A 58 -2.96 4.21 -9.61
N ALA A 59 -3.45 4.57 -10.81
CA ALA A 59 -4.82 5.03 -10.95
C ALA A 59 -5.81 3.93 -10.55
N ALA A 60 -5.50 2.67 -10.88
CA ALA A 60 -6.36 1.56 -10.50
C ALA A 60 -6.38 1.38 -8.98
N VAL A 61 -5.22 1.55 -8.33
CA VAL A 61 -5.16 1.45 -6.88
C VAL A 61 -5.93 2.60 -6.23
N LEU A 62 -5.81 3.81 -6.77
CA LEU A 62 -6.58 4.95 -6.27
C LEU A 62 -8.07 4.70 -6.40
N TYR A 63 -8.49 4.13 -7.52
CA TYR A 63 -9.89 3.75 -7.72
C TYR A 63 -10.33 2.75 -6.65
N ALA A 64 -9.48 1.75 -6.39
CA ALA A 64 -9.80 0.74 -5.39
C ALA A 64 -9.95 1.34 -4.00
N LEU A 65 -9.07 2.25 -3.63
CA LEU A 65 -9.15 2.92 -2.34
C LEU A 65 -10.40 3.76 -2.23
N THR A 66 -10.75 4.46 -3.31
CA THR A 66 -11.94 5.32 -3.32
C THR A 66 -13.21 4.51 -3.20
N HIS A 67 -13.26 3.33 -3.81
CA HIS A 67 -14.46 2.51 -3.85
C HIS A 67 -14.48 1.38 -2.83
N GLY A 68 -13.47 1.31 -1.97
CA GLY A 68 -13.43 0.31 -0.91
C GLY A 68 -13.30 -1.12 -1.41
N LEU A 69 -12.58 -1.32 -2.51
CA LEU A 69 -12.38 -2.66 -3.05
C LEU A 69 -11.47 -3.48 -2.14
N THR A 70 -11.65 -4.81 -2.19
CA THR A 70 -10.73 -5.71 -1.50
C THR A 70 -9.43 -5.83 -2.28
N VAL A 71 -8.41 -6.42 -1.64
CA VAL A 71 -7.15 -6.69 -2.32
C VAL A 71 -7.38 -7.60 -3.52
N GLU A 72 -8.23 -8.62 -3.35
CA GLU A 72 -8.52 -9.55 -4.45
C GLU A 72 -9.17 -8.86 -5.63
N LYS A 73 -10.13 -7.99 -5.36
CA LYS A 73 -10.81 -7.26 -6.44
C LYS A 73 -9.85 -6.26 -7.09
N THR A 74 -8.98 -5.66 -6.30
CA THR A 74 -7.97 -4.76 -6.83
C THR A 74 -7.03 -5.50 -7.76
N ASP A 75 -6.57 -6.69 -7.35
CA ASP A 75 -5.69 -7.48 -8.19
C ASP A 75 -6.39 -7.94 -9.47
N ALA A 76 -7.67 -8.29 -9.37
CA ALA A 76 -8.43 -8.64 -10.57
C ALA A 76 -8.51 -7.47 -11.54
N LEU A 77 -8.70 -6.26 -11.01
CA LEU A 77 -8.71 -5.06 -11.84
C LEU A 77 -7.36 -4.84 -12.50
N LEU A 78 -6.28 -4.97 -11.71
CA LEU A 78 -4.94 -4.80 -12.26
C LEU A 78 -4.64 -5.81 -13.35
N GLU A 79 -5.04 -7.07 -13.15
CA GLU A 79 -4.85 -8.08 -14.17
C GLU A 79 -5.61 -7.75 -15.44
N SER A 80 -6.84 -7.24 -15.29
CA SER A 80 -7.64 -6.89 -16.45
C SER A 80 -7.02 -5.74 -17.26
N LEU A 81 -6.20 -4.94 -16.61
CA LEU A 81 -5.50 -3.83 -17.24
C LEU A 81 -4.13 -4.22 -17.75
N GLY A 82 -3.72 -5.47 -17.55
CA GLY A 82 -2.40 -5.93 -17.95
C GLY A 82 -1.30 -5.40 -17.04
N GLU A 83 -1.64 -5.00 -15.82
CA GLU A 83 -0.67 -4.47 -14.88
C GLU A 83 -0.31 -5.50 -13.82
N GLY A 84 0.84 -5.33 -13.18
CA GLY A 84 1.24 -6.22 -12.11
C GLY A 84 0.34 -6.12 -10.91
N THR A 85 0.06 -7.26 -10.29
CA THR A 85 -0.79 -7.30 -9.10
C THR A 85 -0.03 -6.84 -7.86
N LEU A 86 -0.77 -6.64 -6.77
CA LEU A 86 -0.18 -6.27 -5.48
C LEU A 86 0.37 -7.49 -4.72
N LEU A 87 -0.15 -8.65 -5.01
CA LEU A 87 0.32 -9.88 -4.39
C LEU A 87 1.53 -10.47 -5.09
#